data_91bcfb21df85a85041c3202ee36b68e2
#
_entry.id   91bcfb21df85a85041c3202ee36b68e2
#
_cell.length_a   1.000
_cell.length_b   1.000
_cell.length_c   1.000
_cell.angle_alpha   90.00
_cell.angle_beta   90.00
_cell.angle_gamma   90.00
#
_symmetry.space_group_name_H-M   'P 1'
#
loop_
_entity.id
_entity.type
_entity.pdbx_description
1 polymer ?
#
loop_
_entity_poly.entity_id
_entity_poly.type
_entity_poly.pdbx_seq_one_letter_code
_entity_poly.pdbx_strand_id
1 'polypeptide(L)'
;MSDIKYELAHVGINAQNPEEAKATAALFAQIFNLQPREGNSSTFAGNAVEVMRTPYLGRNGHIGMYTADCEAAVKDLEERGFEVDMSTAKYKPDGTLNAVYLKQEVGGFALHIVRKP
;
A
#
# COMPACT_ATOMS: atom_id res chain seq x y z
N MET A 1 13.22 -4.04 21.35
CA MET A 1 13.29 -4.32 19.91
C MET A 1 12.08 -5.12 19.48
N SER A 2 11.61 -4.82 18.30
CA SER A 2 10.44 -5.51 17.74
C SER A 2 10.85 -6.79 17.03
N ASP A 3 10.04 -7.85 17.17
CA ASP A 3 10.20 -9.08 16.39
C ASP A 3 9.39 -9.04 15.10
N ILE A 4 8.64 -7.96 14.88
CA ILE A 4 7.82 -7.80 13.69
C ILE A 4 8.72 -7.61 12.47
N LYS A 5 8.45 -8.38 11.43
CA LYS A 5 9.22 -8.30 10.20
C LYS A 5 8.37 -7.75 9.06
N TYR A 6 9.00 -6.95 8.22
CA TYR A 6 8.34 -6.32 7.08
C TYR A 6 9.11 -6.63 5.80
N GLU A 7 8.37 -6.72 4.70
CA GLU A 7 8.98 -6.76 3.36
C GLU A 7 8.14 -5.92 2.41
N LEU A 8 8.76 -5.40 1.37
CA LEU A 8 8.06 -4.54 0.42
C LEU A 8 6.95 -5.31 -0.28
N ALA A 9 5.73 -4.78 -0.22
CA ALA A 9 4.58 -5.33 -0.92
C ALA A 9 4.40 -4.64 -2.26
N HIS A 10 4.27 -3.31 -2.25
CA HIS A 10 4.05 -2.53 -3.48
C HIS A 10 4.38 -1.06 -3.25
N VAL A 11 4.54 -0.35 -4.37
CA VAL A 11 4.64 1.11 -4.38
C VAL A 11 3.42 1.63 -5.11
N GLY A 12 2.66 2.51 -4.45
CA GLY A 12 1.51 3.17 -5.03
C GLY A 12 1.90 4.51 -5.60
N ILE A 13 1.44 4.81 -6.80
CA ILE A 13 1.69 6.08 -7.49
C ILE A 13 0.35 6.76 -7.71
N ASN A 14 0.23 8.03 -7.36
CA ASN A 14 -1.01 8.77 -7.55
C ASN A 14 -1.07 9.36 -8.96
N ALA A 15 -2.00 8.86 -9.78
CA ALA A 15 -2.33 9.49 -11.06
C ALA A 15 -3.45 10.51 -10.85
N GLN A 16 -3.64 11.40 -11.79
CA GLN A 16 -4.66 12.44 -11.71
C GLN A 16 -6.04 11.92 -12.14
N ASN A 17 -6.06 10.94 -13.03
CA ASN A 17 -7.30 10.39 -13.57
C ASN A 17 -7.07 8.95 -14.05
N PRO A 18 -8.14 8.21 -14.35
CA PRO A 18 -8.01 6.80 -14.78
C PRO A 18 -7.21 6.59 -16.05
N GLU A 19 -7.28 7.53 -17.00
CA GLU A 19 -6.52 7.42 -18.26
C GLU A 19 -5.03 7.53 -18.01
N GLU A 20 -4.62 8.48 -17.17
CA GLU A 20 -3.22 8.64 -16.79
C GLU A 20 -2.72 7.42 -16.01
N ALA A 21 -3.54 6.89 -15.11
CA ALA A 21 -3.19 5.69 -14.36
C ALA A 21 -2.93 4.51 -15.29
N LYS A 22 -3.82 4.30 -16.25
CA LYS A 22 -3.69 3.21 -17.21
C LYS A 22 -2.44 3.36 -18.07
N ALA A 23 -2.17 4.57 -18.55
CA ALA A 23 -0.99 4.85 -19.38
C ALA A 23 0.30 4.65 -18.58
N THR A 24 0.34 5.12 -17.33
CA THR A 24 1.50 4.96 -16.46
C THR A 24 1.78 3.49 -16.15
N ALA A 25 0.74 2.75 -15.78
CA ALA A 25 0.89 1.32 -15.49
C ALA A 25 1.35 0.57 -16.75
N ALA A 26 0.82 0.92 -17.91
CA ALA A 26 1.22 0.31 -19.18
C ALA A 26 2.71 0.51 -19.48
N LEU A 27 3.24 1.70 -19.18
CA LEU A 27 4.67 1.97 -19.37
C LEU A 27 5.53 1.12 -18.45
N PHE A 28 5.19 1.02 -17.16
CA PHE A 28 5.90 0.14 -16.23
C PHE A 28 5.87 -1.32 -16.71
N ALA A 29 4.70 -1.77 -17.16
CA ALA A 29 4.53 -3.13 -17.65
C ALA A 29 5.42 -3.39 -18.87
N GLN A 30 5.47 -2.44 -19.80
CA GLN A 30 6.23 -2.55 -21.03
C GLN A 30 7.74 -2.52 -20.76
N ILE A 31 8.18 -1.55 -19.94
CA ILE A 31 9.61 -1.38 -19.65
C ILE A 31 10.17 -2.58 -18.91
N PHE A 32 9.46 -3.09 -17.92
CA PHE A 32 9.95 -4.16 -17.05
C PHE A 32 9.36 -5.53 -17.36
N ASN A 33 8.60 -5.63 -18.44
CA ASN A 33 8.01 -6.89 -18.89
C ASN A 33 7.09 -7.49 -17.80
N LEU A 34 6.24 -6.64 -17.23
CA LEU A 34 5.31 -7.03 -16.18
C LEU A 34 3.92 -7.25 -16.75
N GLN A 35 3.10 -8.04 -16.06
CA GLN A 35 1.74 -8.31 -16.48
C GLN A 35 0.80 -7.19 -16.01
N PRO A 36 0.09 -6.50 -16.93
CA PRO A 36 -0.89 -5.48 -16.52
C PRO A 36 -2.09 -6.14 -15.83
N ARG A 37 -2.66 -5.46 -14.84
CA ARG A 37 -3.81 -5.99 -14.09
C ARG A 37 -4.67 -4.83 -13.57
N GLU A 38 -6.00 -4.94 -13.72
CA GLU A 38 -6.92 -3.97 -13.15
C GLU A 38 -7.25 -4.34 -11.70
N GLY A 39 -7.18 -3.35 -10.81
CA GLY A 39 -7.62 -3.49 -9.42
C GLY A 39 -8.93 -2.73 -9.21
N ASN A 40 -9.40 -2.65 -7.96
CA ASN A 40 -10.64 -1.96 -7.62
C ASN A 40 -10.55 -0.44 -7.82
N SER A 41 -9.46 0.16 -7.36
CA SER A 41 -9.28 1.62 -7.40
C SER A 41 -7.96 2.00 -8.09
N SER A 42 -7.31 1.04 -8.73
CA SER A 42 -5.98 1.23 -9.29
C SER A 42 -5.75 0.32 -10.49
N THR A 43 -4.71 0.62 -11.25
CA THR A 43 -4.21 -0.22 -12.33
C THR A 43 -2.82 -0.69 -11.94
N PHE A 44 -2.57 -1.98 -12.01
CA PHE A 44 -1.29 -2.57 -11.62
C PHE A 44 -0.41 -2.90 -12.82
N ALA A 45 0.89 -2.76 -12.62
CA ALA A 45 1.90 -3.40 -13.46
C ALA A 45 2.59 -4.45 -12.59
N GLY A 46 2.32 -5.72 -12.84
CA GLY A 46 2.70 -6.79 -11.95
C GLY A 46 1.97 -6.66 -10.61
N ASN A 47 2.60 -7.10 -9.53
CA ASN A 47 2.04 -7.01 -8.19
C ASN A 47 2.61 -5.87 -7.37
N ALA A 48 3.77 -5.33 -7.76
CA ALA A 48 4.51 -4.37 -6.94
C ALA A 48 4.28 -2.91 -7.32
N VAL A 49 3.83 -2.62 -8.52
CA VAL A 49 3.57 -1.25 -8.96
C VAL A 49 2.07 -1.05 -9.11
N GLU A 50 1.53 -0.20 -8.25
CA GLU A 50 0.10 0.12 -8.23
C GLU A 50 -0.10 1.58 -8.59
N VAL A 51 -0.84 1.87 -9.64
CA VAL A 51 -1.11 3.26 -10.03
C VAL A 51 -2.56 3.57 -9.71
N MET A 52 -2.77 4.46 -8.75
CA MET A 52 -4.12 4.88 -8.32
C MET A 52 -4.77 5.70 -9.42
N ARG A 53 -6.06 5.43 -9.67
CA ARG A 53 -6.80 6.12 -10.74
C ARG A 53 -7.03 7.60 -10.45
N THR A 54 -7.01 7.97 -9.16
CA THR A 54 -7.09 9.36 -8.72
C THR A 54 -6.17 9.52 -7.53
N PRO A 55 -5.77 10.75 -7.18
CA PRO A 55 -4.92 10.95 -6.01
C PRO A 55 -5.53 10.36 -4.75
N TYR A 56 -4.72 9.67 -3.98
CA TYR A 56 -5.11 9.06 -2.72
C TYR A 56 -4.12 9.51 -1.64
N LEU A 57 -4.00 8.75 -0.55
CA LEU A 57 -3.13 9.12 0.55
C LEU A 57 -1.67 9.23 0.10
N GLY A 58 -0.95 10.16 0.72
CA GLY A 58 0.45 10.44 0.42
C GLY A 58 0.61 11.47 -0.68
N ARG A 59 1.53 12.41 -0.48
CA ARG A 59 1.79 13.46 -1.46
C ARG A 59 2.28 12.89 -2.79
N ASN A 60 3.14 11.88 -2.74
CA ASN A 60 3.68 11.21 -3.93
C ASN A 60 3.05 9.85 -4.20
N GLY A 61 2.33 9.31 -3.23
CA GLY A 61 1.77 7.98 -3.31
C GLY A 61 1.92 7.25 -1.99
N HIS A 62 1.99 5.91 -2.03
CA HIS A 62 2.12 5.12 -0.82
C HIS A 62 3.10 3.97 -1.01
N ILE A 63 3.66 3.51 0.11
CA ILE A 63 4.51 2.33 0.14
C ILE A 63 3.82 1.28 0.99
N GLY A 64 3.54 0.12 0.41
CA GLY A 64 2.94 -1.01 1.10
C GLY A 64 3.99 -1.97 1.60
N MET A 65 3.90 -2.33 2.87
CA MET A 65 4.80 -3.29 3.50
C MET A 65 4.00 -4.50 3.99
N TYR A 66 4.42 -5.68 3.59
CA TYR A 66 3.84 -6.92 4.08
C TYR A 66 4.33 -7.25 5.48
N THR A 67 3.42 -7.73 6.31
CA THR A 67 3.78 -8.35 7.59
C THR A 67 2.83 -9.52 7.84
N ALA A 68 3.28 -10.50 8.61
CA ALA A 68 2.50 -11.73 8.84
C ALA A 68 1.28 -11.48 9.72
N ASP A 69 1.37 -10.57 10.69
CA ASP A 69 0.33 -10.29 11.66
C ASP A 69 0.14 -8.80 11.81
N CYS A 70 -0.90 -8.26 11.12
CA CYS A 70 -1.17 -6.83 11.13
C CYS A 70 -1.56 -6.33 12.53
N GLU A 71 -2.31 -7.10 13.30
CA GLU A 71 -2.70 -6.69 14.65
C GLU A 71 -1.47 -6.52 15.54
N ALA A 72 -0.56 -7.47 15.48
CA ALA A 72 0.69 -7.39 16.23
C ALA A 72 1.55 -6.21 15.76
N ALA A 73 1.58 -5.95 14.46
CA ALA A 73 2.32 -4.83 13.90
C ALA A 73 1.76 -3.49 14.38
N VAL A 74 0.44 -3.33 14.39
CA VAL A 74 -0.22 -2.12 14.90
C VAL A 74 0.17 -1.89 16.36
N LYS A 75 0.06 -2.91 17.19
CA LYS A 75 0.40 -2.80 18.60
C LYS A 75 1.85 -2.38 18.79
N ASP A 76 2.76 -3.02 18.07
CA ASP A 76 4.18 -2.71 18.13
C ASP A 76 4.49 -1.28 17.70
N LEU A 77 3.89 -0.83 16.60
CA LEU A 77 4.08 0.53 16.11
C LEU A 77 3.59 1.58 17.11
N GLU A 78 2.38 1.36 17.67
CA GLU A 78 1.83 2.27 18.67
C GLU A 78 2.69 2.32 19.93
N GLU A 79 3.20 1.18 20.38
CA GLU A 79 4.10 1.12 21.54
C GLU A 79 5.40 1.87 21.31
N ARG A 80 5.86 1.93 20.06
CA ARG A 80 7.08 2.68 19.70
C ARG A 80 6.79 4.14 19.34
N GLY A 81 5.54 4.60 19.48
CA GLY A 81 5.17 6.00 19.27
C GLY A 81 4.75 6.35 17.84
N PHE A 82 4.50 5.37 16.98
CA PHE A 82 4.05 5.61 15.61
C PHE A 82 2.54 5.38 15.54
N GLU A 83 1.79 6.44 15.25
CA GLU A 83 0.33 6.37 15.25
C GLU A 83 -0.21 5.70 13.99
N VAL A 84 -1.16 4.80 14.21
CA VAL A 84 -1.86 4.09 13.13
C VAL A 84 -3.25 4.72 12.97
N ASP A 85 -3.65 4.96 11.73
CA ASP A 85 -4.97 5.52 11.42
C ASP A 85 -5.97 4.39 11.22
N MET A 86 -6.63 3.99 12.30
CA MET A 86 -7.58 2.88 12.24
C MET A 86 -8.82 3.17 11.39
N SER A 87 -9.08 4.44 11.03
CA SER A 87 -10.16 4.75 10.10
C SER A 87 -9.89 4.21 8.69
N THR A 88 -8.63 3.90 8.38
CA THR A 88 -8.24 3.33 7.09
C THR A 88 -8.20 1.80 7.12
N ALA A 89 -8.48 1.19 8.26
CA ALA A 89 -8.36 -0.26 8.43
C ALA A 89 -9.29 -1.03 7.51
N LYS A 90 -8.77 -2.09 6.92
CA LYS A 90 -9.54 -3.05 6.13
C LYS A 90 -9.40 -4.43 6.76
N TYR A 91 -10.51 -5.15 6.78
CA TYR A 91 -10.58 -6.45 7.46
C TYR A 91 -10.95 -7.55 6.48
N LYS A 92 -10.45 -8.74 6.75
CA LYS A 92 -10.89 -9.96 6.06
C LYS A 92 -12.29 -10.33 6.56
N PRO A 93 -13.02 -11.19 5.83
CA PRO A 93 -14.35 -11.64 6.27
C PRO A 93 -14.36 -12.27 7.66
N ASP A 94 -13.25 -12.85 8.11
CA ASP A 94 -13.14 -13.45 9.44
C ASP A 94 -12.86 -12.42 10.54
N GLY A 95 -12.80 -11.13 10.21
CA GLY A 95 -12.54 -10.06 11.17
C GLY A 95 -11.07 -9.74 11.40
N THR A 96 -10.16 -10.46 10.75
CA THR A 96 -8.72 -10.23 10.88
C THR A 96 -8.31 -8.97 10.13
N LEU A 97 -7.47 -8.16 10.74
CA LEU A 97 -6.95 -6.93 10.10
C LEU A 97 -6.09 -7.29 8.89
N ASN A 98 -6.47 -6.79 7.73
CA ASN A 98 -5.81 -7.09 6.47
C ASN A 98 -4.89 -5.97 5.98
N ALA A 99 -5.23 -4.72 6.26
CA ALA A 99 -4.44 -3.56 5.85
C ALA A 99 -4.82 -2.34 6.65
N VAL A 100 -3.87 -1.42 6.82
CA VAL A 100 -4.09 -0.17 7.54
C VAL A 100 -2.96 0.81 7.20
N TYR A 101 -3.26 2.11 7.24
CA TYR A 101 -2.24 3.14 7.04
C TYR A 101 -1.77 3.72 8.36
N LEU A 102 -0.53 4.17 8.41
CA LEU A 102 -0.05 5.03 9.48
C LEU A 102 -0.54 6.46 9.22
N LYS A 103 -0.58 7.28 10.27
CA LYS A 103 -0.91 8.70 10.13
C LYS A 103 0.24 9.50 9.52
N GLN A 104 1.47 9.05 9.72
CA GLN A 104 2.68 9.76 9.30
C GLN A 104 3.04 9.44 7.86
N GLU A 105 3.38 10.47 7.07
CA GLU A 105 4.05 10.30 5.79
C GLU A 105 5.56 10.34 6.00
N VAL A 106 6.27 9.62 5.16
CA VAL A 106 7.74 9.65 5.12
C VAL A 106 8.19 9.80 3.67
N GLY A 107 9.00 10.80 3.40
CA GLY A 107 9.48 11.07 2.05
C GLY A 107 8.38 11.42 1.06
N GLY A 108 7.25 11.90 1.54
CA GLY A 108 6.08 12.19 0.69
C GLY A 108 5.22 10.97 0.40
N PHE A 109 5.47 9.84 1.06
CA PHE A 109 4.70 8.61 0.88
C PHE A 109 3.89 8.28 2.13
N ALA A 110 2.62 7.93 1.93
CA ALA A 110 1.82 7.32 2.99
C ALA A 110 2.37 5.90 3.22
N LEU A 111 2.27 5.42 4.45
CA LEU A 111 2.81 4.11 4.82
C LEU A 111 1.67 3.13 5.06
N HIS A 112 1.65 2.05 4.30
CA HIS A 112 0.57 1.08 4.27
C HIS A 112 1.07 -0.26 4.77
N ILE A 113 0.46 -0.77 5.83
CA ILE A 113 0.77 -2.10 6.36
C ILE A 113 -0.24 -3.08 5.80
N VAL A 114 0.25 -4.15 5.22
CA VAL A 114 -0.59 -5.13 4.50
C VAL A 114 -0.26 -6.53 5.01
N ARG A 115 -1.29 -7.34 5.24
CA ARG A 115 -1.11 -8.74 5.66
C ARG A 115 -0.50 -9.53 4.51
N LYS A 116 0.54 -10.28 4.83
CA LYS A 116 1.19 -11.17 3.87
C LYS A 116 0.23 -12.31 3.49
N PRO A 117 0.05 -12.60 2.20
CA PRO A 117 -0.77 -13.73 1.77
C PRO A 117 -0.27 -15.07 2.27
#